data_346a9483ba54e950aecc8c76895e4026
#
_entry.id   346a9483ba54e950aecc8c76895e4026
#
_cell.length_a   1.000
_cell.length_b   1.000
_cell.length_c   1.000
_cell.angle_alpha   90.00
_cell.angle_beta   90.00
_cell.angle_gamma   90.00
#
_symmetry.space_group_name_H-M   'P 1'
#
loop_
_entity.id
_entity.type
_entity.pdbx_description
1 polymer ?
#
loop_
_entity_poly.entity_id
_entity_poly.type
_entity_poly.pdbx_seq_one_letter_code
_entity_poly.pdbx_strand_id
1 'polypeptide(L)'
;TYEIIRSTHGLIGVLALATFWIAGLSRKGSPLHKLAGKAYLVTMAAILATTLPMAIIILARGVKVAPFLFYLIVITATACWISWRAIRDKRDYRAYTGRTYQALALLNLAGGAWILALGVAQGQLVYGVFSLIGLYGGYDMLRSVRRPPTDPRWWLREHFRGMIGNG
;
A
#
# COMPACT_ATOMS: atom_id res chain seq x y z
N THR A 1 -7.15 25.00 7.59
CA THR A 1 -6.04 24.12 7.12
C THR A 1 -6.50 22.67 6.96
N TYR A 2 -7.11 22.03 7.99
CA TYR A 2 -7.56 20.62 7.91
C TYR A 2 -8.59 20.38 6.78
N GLU A 3 -9.59 21.24 6.64
CA GLU A 3 -10.62 21.12 5.60
C GLU A 3 -10.04 21.20 4.19
N ILE A 4 -9.04 22.07 3.99
CA ILE A 4 -8.35 22.19 2.70
C ILE A 4 -7.63 20.88 2.38
N ILE A 5 -6.86 20.33 3.34
CA ILE A 5 -6.14 19.05 3.14
C ILE A 5 -7.13 17.92 2.86
N ARG A 6 -8.25 17.86 3.60
CA ARG A 6 -9.30 16.86 3.43
C ARG A 6 -9.94 16.93 2.03
N SER A 7 -10.30 18.13 1.57
CA SER A 7 -10.90 18.33 0.26
C SER A 7 -9.91 17.98 -0.87
N THR A 8 -8.65 18.42 -0.74
CA THR A 8 -7.57 18.07 -1.68
C THR A 8 -7.33 16.56 -1.72
N HIS A 9 -7.30 15.89 -0.56
CA HIS A 9 -7.18 14.44 -0.47
C HIS A 9 -8.32 13.73 -1.20
N GLY A 10 -9.56 14.18 -1.02
CA GLY A 10 -10.73 13.62 -1.69
C GLY A 10 -10.66 13.77 -3.22
N LEU A 11 -10.27 14.95 -3.72
CA LEU A 11 -10.11 15.19 -5.16
C LEU A 11 -9.01 14.30 -5.76
N ILE A 12 -7.87 14.18 -5.08
CA ILE A 12 -6.78 13.28 -5.52
C ILE A 12 -7.27 11.83 -5.49
N GLY A 13 -8.09 11.44 -4.51
CA GLY A 13 -8.69 10.12 -4.41
C GLY A 13 -9.56 9.78 -5.61
N VAL A 14 -10.38 10.72 -6.09
CA VAL A 14 -11.18 10.54 -7.32
C VAL A 14 -10.27 10.33 -8.54
N LEU A 15 -9.19 11.10 -8.66
CA LEU A 15 -8.22 10.93 -9.76
C LEU A 15 -7.49 9.59 -9.67
N ALA A 16 -7.14 9.16 -8.45
CA ALA A 16 -6.51 7.85 -8.23
C ALA A 16 -7.47 6.72 -8.67
N LEU A 17 -8.72 6.78 -8.28
CA LEU A 17 -9.73 5.79 -8.66
C LEU A 17 -9.95 5.76 -10.17
N ALA A 18 -10.08 6.92 -10.82
CA ALA A 18 -10.24 7.00 -12.27
C ALA A 18 -9.03 6.39 -13.00
N THR A 19 -7.81 6.76 -12.60
CA THR A 19 -6.58 6.24 -13.23
C THR A 19 -6.37 4.75 -12.95
N PHE A 20 -6.77 4.24 -11.79
CA PHE A 20 -6.81 2.81 -11.47
C PHE A 20 -7.68 2.03 -12.45
N TRP A 21 -8.93 2.47 -12.65
CA TRP A 21 -9.85 1.80 -13.56
C TRP A 21 -9.41 1.89 -15.01
N ILE A 22 -8.90 3.04 -15.45
CA ILE A 22 -8.35 3.19 -16.81
C ILE A 22 -7.19 2.20 -17.02
N ALA A 23 -6.25 2.10 -16.06
CA ALA A 23 -5.15 1.14 -16.14
C ALA A 23 -5.67 -0.30 -16.07
N GLY A 24 -6.63 -0.58 -15.17
CA GLY A 24 -7.22 -1.90 -14.95
C GLY A 24 -7.93 -2.46 -16.18
N LEU A 25 -8.69 -1.62 -16.88
CA LEU A 25 -9.48 -2.00 -18.05
C LEU A 25 -8.68 -1.94 -19.37
N SER A 26 -7.56 -1.22 -19.40
CA SER A 26 -6.72 -1.12 -20.58
C SER A 26 -5.98 -2.42 -20.88
N ARG A 27 -5.69 -2.67 -22.17
CA ARG A 27 -4.82 -3.78 -22.59
C ARG A 27 -3.48 -3.69 -21.86
N LYS A 28 -3.15 -4.74 -21.14
CA LYS A 28 -1.93 -4.78 -20.31
C LYS A 28 -0.68 -4.56 -21.16
N GLY A 29 0.20 -3.65 -20.69
CA GLY A 29 1.42 -3.27 -21.40
C GLY A 29 1.25 -2.25 -22.53
N SER A 30 0.01 -1.84 -22.87
CA SER A 30 -0.24 -0.77 -23.85
C SER A 30 0.27 0.59 -23.37
N PRO A 31 0.44 1.59 -24.25
CA PRO A 31 0.79 2.95 -23.85
C PRO A 31 -0.18 3.55 -22.84
N LEU A 32 -1.49 3.34 -23.04
CA LEU A 32 -2.53 3.80 -22.14
C LEU A 32 -2.42 3.15 -20.74
N HIS A 33 -2.25 1.82 -20.68
CA HIS A 33 -2.02 1.11 -19.42
C HIS A 33 -0.80 1.67 -18.65
N LYS A 34 0.30 1.90 -19.36
CA LYS A 34 1.54 2.42 -18.73
C LYS A 34 1.37 3.86 -18.25
N LEU A 35 0.69 4.71 -19.02
CA LEU A 35 0.43 6.10 -18.65
C LEU A 35 -0.50 6.17 -17.44
N ALA A 36 -1.65 5.52 -17.52
CA ALA A 36 -2.63 5.48 -16.42
C ALA A 36 -2.06 4.85 -15.15
N GLY A 37 -1.27 3.77 -15.25
CA GLY A 37 -0.60 3.16 -14.11
C GLY A 37 0.44 4.07 -13.45
N LYS A 38 1.19 4.86 -14.22
CA LYS A 38 2.10 5.88 -13.67
C LYS A 38 1.33 7.01 -12.98
N ALA A 39 0.27 7.51 -13.62
CA ALA A 39 -0.61 8.53 -13.04
C ALA A 39 -1.21 8.03 -11.72
N TYR A 40 -1.70 6.79 -11.67
CA TYR A 40 -2.19 6.16 -10.46
C TYR A 40 -1.14 6.14 -9.35
N LEU A 41 0.08 5.71 -9.61
CA LEU A 41 1.14 5.70 -8.58
C LEU A 41 1.50 7.10 -8.08
N VAL A 42 1.47 8.11 -8.96
CA VAL A 42 1.71 9.52 -8.57
C VAL A 42 0.56 10.03 -7.69
N THR A 43 -0.69 9.76 -8.06
CA THR A 43 -1.85 10.15 -7.25
C THR A 43 -1.87 9.42 -5.90
N MET A 44 -1.47 8.13 -5.84
CA MET A 44 -1.33 7.41 -4.58
C MET A 44 -0.23 7.99 -3.69
N ALA A 45 0.90 8.42 -4.24
CA ALA A 45 1.92 9.13 -3.49
C ALA A 45 1.38 10.46 -2.90
N ALA A 46 0.58 11.21 -3.67
CA ALA A 46 -0.08 12.42 -3.21
C ALA A 46 -1.16 12.13 -2.14
N ILE A 47 -1.90 11.02 -2.25
CA ILE A 47 -2.81 10.54 -1.20
C ILE A 47 -2.04 10.29 0.10
N LEU A 48 -0.93 9.56 0.05
CA LEU A 48 -0.11 9.29 1.22
C LEU A 48 0.45 10.58 1.84
N ALA A 49 0.91 11.52 1.01
CA ALA A 49 1.41 12.83 1.44
C ALA A 49 0.35 13.69 2.12
N THR A 50 -0.92 13.59 1.72
CA THR A 50 -2.04 14.31 2.35
C THR A 50 -2.61 13.55 3.54
N THR A 51 -2.57 12.22 3.55
CA THR A 51 -3.04 11.40 4.68
C THR A 51 -2.15 11.59 5.92
N LEU A 52 -0.83 11.72 5.76
CA LEU A 52 0.08 11.84 6.88
C LEU A 52 -0.21 13.06 7.78
N PRO A 53 -0.31 14.30 7.28
CA PRO A 53 -0.67 15.45 8.12
C PRO A 53 -2.10 15.33 8.69
N MET A 54 -3.05 14.72 7.95
CA MET A 54 -4.39 14.46 8.48
C MET A 54 -4.33 13.50 9.68
N ALA A 55 -3.58 12.41 9.58
CA ALA A 55 -3.41 11.45 10.67
C ALA A 55 -2.76 12.09 11.90
N ILE A 56 -1.75 12.95 11.70
CA ILE A 56 -1.09 13.71 12.78
C ILE A 56 -2.09 14.65 13.48
N ILE A 57 -2.88 15.41 12.71
CA ILE A 57 -3.89 16.33 13.28
C ILE A 57 -4.95 15.55 14.07
N ILE A 58 -5.41 14.42 13.55
CA ILE A 58 -6.39 13.53 14.19
C ILE A 58 -5.80 12.94 15.48
N LEU A 59 -4.54 12.53 15.47
CA LEU A 59 -3.83 12.05 16.66
C LEU A 59 -3.72 13.14 17.73
N ALA A 60 -3.33 14.35 17.34
CA ALA A 60 -3.23 15.50 18.26
C ALA A 60 -4.58 15.89 18.89
N ARG A 61 -5.69 15.57 18.24
CA ARG A 61 -7.05 15.75 18.79
C ARG A 61 -7.49 14.60 19.70
N GLY A 62 -6.65 13.61 19.96
CA GLY A 62 -6.96 12.44 20.79
C GLY A 62 -7.98 11.48 20.20
N VAL A 63 -8.21 11.51 18.89
CA VAL A 63 -9.21 10.65 18.24
C VAL A 63 -8.68 9.24 18.09
N LYS A 64 -9.40 8.25 18.60
CA LYS A 64 -8.98 6.83 18.69
C LYS A 64 -8.68 6.15 17.36
N VAL A 65 -9.14 6.72 16.23
CA VAL A 65 -8.86 6.14 14.89
C VAL A 65 -7.46 6.45 14.37
N ALA A 66 -6.72 7.38 14.95
CA ALA A 66 -5.42 7.82 14.46
C ALA A 66 -4.41 6.67 14.25
N PRO A 67 -4.21 5.72 15.18
CA PRO A 67 -3.31 4.59 14.97
C PRO A 67 -3.66 3.76 13.74
N PHE A 68 -4.95 3.57 13.46
CA PHE A 68 -5.41 2.86 12.28
C PHE A 68 -5.06 3.60 10.99
N LEU A 69 -5.16 4.93 10.98
CA LEU A 69 -4.76 5.75 9.81
C LEU A 69 -3.26 5.62 9.52
N PHE A 70 -2.40 5.62 10.53
CA PHE A 70 -0.96 5.38 10.35
C PHE A 70 -0.69 3.99 9.79
N TYR A 71 -1.41 2.99 10.27
CA TYR A 71 -1.31 1.65 9.74
C TYR A 71 -1.75 1.57 8.25
N LEU A 72 -2.85 2.24 7.87
CA LEU A 72 -3.28 2.34 6.47
C LEU A 72 -2.20 2.97 5.58
N ILE A 73 -1.49 3.99 6.08
CA ILE A 73 -0.34 4.58 5.36
C ILE A 73 0.73 3.51 5.10
N VAL A 74 1.05 2.68 6.09
CA VAL A 74 2.08 1.64 5.95
C VAL A 74 1.70 0.60 4.90
N ILE A 75 0.50 0.01 4.99
CA ILE A 75 0.06 -1.03 4.04
C ILE A 75 -0.06 -0.48 2.62
N THR A 76 -0.62 0.73 2.46
CA THR A 76 -0.77 1.39 1.16
C THR A 76 0.59 1.76 0.54
N ALA A 77 1.48 2.36 1.33
CA ALA A 77 2.84 2.68 0.87
C ALA A 77 3.60 1.41 0.46
N THR A 78 3.45 0.32 1.22
CA THR A 78 4.05 -0.98 0.88
C THR A 78 3.53 -1.48 -0.47
N ALA A 79 2.22 -1.49 -0.68
CA ALA A 79 1.63 -1.98 -1.92
C ALA A 79 2.01 -1.12 -3.14
N CYS A 80 2.07 0.21 -3.02
CA CYS A 80 2.60 1.11 -4.05
C CYS A 80 4.07 0.80 -4.36
N TRP A 81 4.88 0.64 -3.32
CA TRP A 81 6.31 0.39 -3.46
C TRP A 81 6.60 -0.96 -4.13
N ILE A 82 5.97 -2.06 -3.69
CA ILE A 82 6.16 -3.38 -4.30
C ILE A 82 5.71 -3.40 -5.76
N SER A 83 4.58 -2.76 -6.09
CA SER A 83 4.06 -2.67 -7.46
C SER A 83 5.05 -1.99 -8.40
N TRP A 84 5.60 -0.85 -7.97
CA TRP A 84 6.57 -0.09 -8.73
C TRP A 84 7.90 -0.83 -8.88
N ARG A 85 8.44 -1.35 -7.77
CA ARG A 85 9.72 -2.05 -7.74
C ARG A 85 9.68 -3.36 -8.53
N ALA A 86 8.55 -4.08 -8.52
CA ALA A 86 8.39 -5.30 -9.30
C ALA A 86 8.64 -5.07 -10.80
N ILE A 87 8.17 -3.94 -11.35
CA ILE A 87 8.43 -3.59 -12.76
C ILE A 87 9.86 -3.10 -12.96
N ARG A 88 10.37 -2.27 -12.05
CA ARG A 88 11.70 -1.69 -12.14
C ARG A 88 12.79 -2.76 -12.06
N ASP A 89 12.67 -3.68 -11.10
CA ASP A 89 13.68 -4.67 -10.76
C ASP A 89 13.34 -6.07 -11.33
N LYS A 90 12.48 -6.16 -12.32
CA LYS A 90 11.95 -7.41 -12.89
C LYS A 90 13.00 -8.44 -13.32
N ARG A 91 14.26 -8.03 -13.51
CA ARG A 91 15.39 -8.88 -13.89
C ARG A 91 16.29 -9.24 -12.71
N ASP A 92 16.10 -8.59 -11.57
CA ASP A 92 16.93 -8.77 -10.36
C ASP A 92 16.05 -8.91 -9.12
N TYR A 93 15.76 -10.16 -8.79
CA TYR A 93 14.96 -10.49 -7.61
C TYR A 93 15.66 -10.09 -6.29
N ARG A 94 17.00 -10.14 -6.25
CA ARG A 94 17.75 -9.76 -5.05
C ARG A 94 17.67 -8.25 -4.80
N ALA A 95 17.76 -7.43 -5.85
CA ALA A 95 17.55 -6.00 -5.74
C ALA A 95 16.12 -5.68 -5.30
N TYR A 96 15.11 -6.41 -5.82
CA TYR A 96 13.72 -6.26 -5.41
C TYR A 96 13.51 -6.59 -3.93
N THR A 97 14.03 -7.71 -3.43
CA THR A 97 13.87 -8.19 -2.05
C THR A 97 14.92 -7.64 -1.08
N GLY A 98 15.58 -6.54 -1.42
CA GLY A 98 16.60 -5.87 -0.63
C GLY A 98 16.11 -5.35 0.74
N ARG A 99 16.95 -4.57 1.42
CA ARG A 99 16.70 -4.09 2.79
C ARG A 99 15.36 -3.36 2.95
N THR A 100 14.99 -2.51 1.99
CA THR A 100 13.71 -1.76 2.04
C THR A 100 12.51 -2.71 2.02
N TYR A 101 12.53 -3.73 1.16
CA TYR A 101 11.48 -4.75 1.10
C TYR A 101 11.31 -5.46 2.44
N GLN A 102 12.41 -5.87 3.06
CA GLN A 102 12.41 -6.54 4.36
C GLN A 102 11.94 -5.62 5.48
N ALA A 103 12.37 -4.36 5.48
CA ALA A 103 11.90 -3.36 6.44
C ALA A 103 10.39 -3.12 6.33
N LEU A 104 9.86 -3.00 5.11
CA LEU A 104 8.42 -2.89 4.88
C LEU A 104 7.67 -4.14 5.35
N ALA A 105 8.21 -5.33 5.13
CA ALA A 105 7.62 -6.58 5.62
C ALA A 105 7.49 -6.58 7.15
N LEU A 106 8.56 -6.19 7.86
CA LEU A 106 8.56 -6.08 9.32
C LEU A 106 7.59 -5.01 9.83
N LEU A 107 7.53 -3.85 9.17
CA LEU A 107 6.57 -2.79 9.51
C LEU A 107 5.11 -3.25 9.33
N ASN A 108 4.82 -4.01 8.27
CA ASN A 108 3.50 -4.60 8.06
C ASN A 108 3.14 -5.61 9.15
N LEU A 109 4.07 -6.48 9.54
CA LEU A 109 3.85 -7.45 10.63
C LEU A 109 3.62 -6.74 11.97
N ALA A 110 4.50 -5.81 12.33
CA ALA A 110 4.41 -5.08 13.59
C ALA A 110 3.14 -4.22 13.66
N GLY A 111 2.84 -3.49 12.58
CA GLY A 111 1.63 -2.67 12.47
C GLY A 111 0.36 -3.53 12.49
N GLY A 112 0.35 -4.64 11.76
CA GLY A 112 -0.77 -5.58 11.76
C GLY A 112 -1.03 -6.19 13.14
N ALA A 113 0.02 -6.61 13.85
CA ALA A 113 -0.10 -7.14 15.21
C ALA A 113 -0.63 -6.07 16.20
N TRP A 114 -0.12 -4.84 16.08
CA TRP A 114 -0.58 -3.74 16.91
C TRP A 114 -2.06 -3.38 16.66
N ILE A 115 -2.46 -3.26 15.40
CA ILE A 115 -3.86 -2.95 15.05
C ILE A 115 -4.79 -4.10 15.43
N LEU A 116 -4.36 -5.36 15.33
CA LEU A 116 -5.13 -6.49 15.82
C LEU A 116 -5.39 -6.39 17.32
N ALA A 117 -4.34 -6.11 18.11
CA ALA A 117 -4.46 -5.94 19.55
C ALA A 117 -5.41 -4.80 19.91
N LEU A 118 -5.31 -3.66 19.24
CA LEU A 118 -6.24 -2.53 19.41
C LEU A 118 -7.68 -2.90 19.01
N GLY A 119 -7.85 -3.63 17.93
CA GLY A 119 -9.16 -4.10 17.46
C GLY A 119 -9.84 -4.99 18.48
N VAL A 120 -9.11 -5.95 19.07
CA VAL A 120 -9.61 -6.81 20.14
C VAL A 120 -9.96 -5.97 21.38
N ALA A 121 -9.05 -5.09 21.81
CA ALA A 121 -9.26 -4.27 23.01
C ALA A 121 -10.43 -3.29 22.90
N GLN A 122 -10.75 -2.82 21.69
CA GLN A 122 -11.80 -1.83 21.42
C GLN A 122 -13.08 -2.43 20.83
N GLY A 123 -13.12 -3.75 20.58
CA GLY A 123 -14.23 -4.42 19.91
C GLY A 123 -14.43 -3.97 18.45
N GLN A 124 -13.36 -3.56 17.75
CA GLN A 124 -13.41 -2.99 16.40
C GLN A 124 -13.10 -4.06 15.34
N LEU A 125 -14.15 -4.67 14.79
CA LEU A 125 -14.01 -5.71 13.75
C LEU A 125 -13.18 -5.24 12.54
N VAL A 126 -13.36 -3.98 12.11
CA VAL A 126 -12.62 -3.40 10.97
C VAL A 126 -11.11 -3.45 11.19
N TYR A 127 -10.64 -3.16 12.41
CA TYR A 127 -9.21 -3.26 12.74
C TYR A 127 -8.71 -4.71 12.63
N GLY A 128 -9.52 -5.67 13.10
CA GLY A 128 -9.21 -7.08 12.96
C GLY A 128 -9.07 -7.53 11.51
N VAL A 129 -10.02 -7.16 10.67
CA VAL A 129 -9.99 -7.50 9.23
C VAL A 129 -8.77 -6.88 8.54
N PHE A 130 -8.54 -5.58 8.72
CA PHE A 130 -7.41 -4.90 8.09
C PHE A 130 -6.05 -5.37 8.63
N SER A 131 -5.95 -5.77 9.90
CA SER A 131 -4.71 -6.30 10.47
C SER A 131 -4.21 -7.55 9.73
N LEU A 132 -5.12 -8.39 9.22
CA LEU A 132 -4.78 -9.58 8.44
C LEU A 132 -4.02 -9.23 7.15
N ILE A 133 -4.30 -8.07 6.54
CA ILE A 133 -3.60 -7.61 5.33
C ILE A 133 -2.10 -7.43 5.62
N GLY A 134 -1.76 -6.74 6.69
CA GLY A 134 -0.36 -6.52 7.07
C GLY A 134 0.32 -7.78 7.60
N LEU A 135 -0.37 -8.58 8.42
CA LEU A 135 0.15 -9.82 8.95
C LEU A 135 0.45 -10.82 7.83
N TYR A 136 -0.53 -11.07 6.97
CA TYR A 136 -0.36 -12.00 5.84
C TYR A 136 0.64 -11.43 4.82
N GLY A 137 0.51 -10.16 4.44
CA GLY A 137 1.41 -9.51 3.48
C GLY A 137 2.85 -9.49 3.96
N GLY A 138 3.09 -9.09 5.21
CA GLY A 138 4.43 -9.07 5.81
C GLY A 138 5.04 -10.47 5.94
N TYR A 139 4.25 -11.46 6.35
CA TYR A 139 4.68 -12.85 6.38
C TYR A 139 5.06 -13.38 4.99
N ASP A 140 4.21 -13.17 3.99
CA ASP A 140 4.45 -13.62 2.61
C ASP A 140 5.69 -12.95 2.01
N MET A 141 5.90 -11.66 2.30
CA MET A 141 7.10 -10.93 1.91
C MET A 141 8.36 -11.58 2.52
N LEU A 142 8.41 -11.86 3.81
CA LEU A 142 9.57 -12.51 4.46
C LEU A 142 9.77 -13.93 3.96
N ARG A 143 8.69 -14.67 3.73
CA ARG A 143 8.76 -16.01 3.14
C ARG A 143 9.38 -15.95 1.73
N SER A 144 9.00 -14.96 0.92
CA SER A 144 9.49 -14.76 -0.43
C SER A 144 11.00 -14.46 -0.48
N VAL A 145 11.54 -13.77 0.53
CA VAL A 145 13.00 -13.57 0.68
C VAL A 145 13.72 -14.91 0.89
N ARG A 146 13.14 -15.79 1.72
CA ARG A 146 13.75 -17.10 2.05
C ARG A 146 13.55 -18.15 0.97
N ARG A 147 12.47 -18.03 0.20
CA ARG A 147 12.09 -18.99 -0.86
C ARG A 147 11.76 -18.22 -2.13
N PRO A 148 12.81 -17.83 -2.91
CA PRO A 148 12.61 -17.11 -4.15
C PRO A 148 11.69 -17.88 -5.11
N PRO A 149 10.83 -17.20 -5.87
CA PRO A 149 9.97 -17.84 -6.85
C PRO A 149 10.81 -18.42 -8.00
N THR A 150 10.39 -19.57 -8.49
CA THR A 150 11.01 -20.22 -9.67
C THR A 150 10.48 -19.67 -11.00
N ASP A 151 9.30 -19.04 -10.99
CA ASP A 151 8.70 -18.45 -12.18
C ASP A 151 9.46 -17.17 -12.58
N PRO A 152 10.01 -17.09 -13.81
CA PRO A 152 10.71 -15.90 -14.30
C PRO A 152 9.79 -14.67 -14.43
N ARG A 153 8.46 -14.86 -14.40
CA ARG A 153 7.46 -13.79 -14.42
C ARG A 153 6.98 -13.40 -13.02
N TRP A 154 7.73 -13.70 -11.96
CA TRP A 154 7.42 -13.35 -10.56
C TRP A 154 7.03 -11.87 -10.41
N TRP A 155 7.69 -10.98 -11.15
CA TRP A 155 7.46 -9.54 -11.11
C TRP A 155 6.04 -9.14 -11.54
N LEU A 156 5.44 -9.90 -12.48
CA LEU A 156 4.07 -9.64 -12.93
C LEU A 156 3.05 -9.93 -11.83
N ARG A 157 3.25 -11.01 -11.10
CA ARG A 157 2.41 -11.38 -9.95
C ARG A 157 2.53 -10.33 -8.84
N GLU A 158 3.74 -9.91 -8.50
CA GLU A 158 3.98 -8.91 -7.46
C GLU A 158 3.41 -7.55 -7.85
N HIS A 159 3.61 -7.12 -9.10
CA HIS A 159 2.99 -5.90 -9.63
C HIS A 159 1.47 -5.94 -9.52
N PHE A 160 0.86 -7.03 -9.96
CA PHE A 160 -0.58 -7.21 -9.96
C PHE A 160 -1.15 -7.20 -8.53
N ARG A 161 -0.54 -7.95 -7.62
CA ARG A 161 -0.97 -8.00 -6.20
C ARG A 161 -0.91 -6.62 -5.54
N GLY A 162 0.18 -5.88 -5.74
CA GLY A 162 0.32 -4.56 -5.17
C GLY A 162 -0.65 -3.54 -5.78
N MET A 163 -0.93 -3.61 -7.09
CA MET A 163 -1.87 -2.70 -7.74
C MET A 163 -3.32 -2.96 -7.31
N ILE A 164 -3.75 -4.23 -7.24
CA ILE A 164 -5.12 -4.58 -6.80
C ILE A 164 -5.30 -4.37 -5.29
N GLY A 165 -4.27 -4.60 -4.49
CA GLY A 165 -4.35 -4.39 -3.05
C GLY A 165 -4.55 -2.94 -2.61
N ASN A 166 -4.42 -1.99 -3.53
CA ASN A 166 -4.60 -0.55 -3.29
C ASN A 166 -5.84 0.05 -3.94
N GLY A 167 -6.49 -0.66 -4.88
CA GLY A 167 -7.59 -0.13 -5.70
C GLY A 167 -9.00 -0.54 -5.29
#